data_55c0e2bc0c5690737d16f9fa84561c36
#
_entry.id   55c0e2bc0c5690737d16f9fa84561c36
#
_cell.length_a   1.000
_cell.length_b   1.000
_cell.length_c   1.000
_cell.angle_alpha   90.00
_cell.angle_beta   90.00
_cell.angle_gamma   90.00
#
_symmetry.space_group_name_H-M   'P 1'
#
loop_
_entity.id
_entity.type
_entity.pdbx_description
1 polymer ?
#
loop_
_entity_poly.entity_id
_entity_poly.type
_entity_poly.pdbx_seq_one_letter_code
_entity_poly.pdbx_strand_id
1 'polypeptide(L)'
;MYLHRKIDDFLKAWKKNKNRLPLIVRGAIHVGKTNSVLRFAKANYSNVIYIDFASDKYRHILSNGFDVDSIVKAITFINPNFCFQPSNTILVFDEVQICPDILTSLKSFKLDGRYDVVCIGPIYSSCYASTSSISVGYKQDVILHS
;
A
#
# COMPACT_ATOMS: atom_id res chain seq x y z
N MET A 1 -4.55 17.76 -12.92
CA MET A 1 -5.23 18.63 -11.94
C MET A 1 -6.53 18.03 -11.46
N TYR A 2 -7.45 17.77 -12.35
CA TYR A 2 -8.77 17.22 -12.02
C TYR A 2 -8.67 15.82 -11.40
N LEU A 3 -7.80 14.96 -11.93
CA LEU A 3 -7.60 13.62 -11.40
C LEU A 3 -6.98 13.64 -9.99
N HIS A 4 -6.05 14.57 -9.74
CA HIS A 4 -5.47 14.74 -8.41
C HIS A 4 -6.52 15.08 -7.37
N ARG A 5 -7.48 15.94 -7.73
CA ARG A 5 -8.55 16.31 -6.81
C ARG A 5 -9.45 15.13 -6.48
N LYS A 6 -9.77 14.29 -7.47
CA LYS A 6 -10.58 13.09 -7.24
C LYS A 6 -9.91 12.10 -6.31
N ILE A 7 -8.62 11.82 -6.54
CA ILE A 7 -7.88 10.89 -5.68
C ILE A 7 -7.74 11.46 -4.28
N ASP A 8 -7.50 12.76 -4.13
CA ASP A 8 -7.40 13.39 -2.83
C ASP A 8 -8.69 13.24 -2.03
N ASP A 9 -9.84 13.47 -2.66
CA ASP A 9 -11.13 13.31 -2.00
C ASP A 9 -11.41 11.87 -1.63
N PHE A 10 -11.06 10.94 -2.51
CA PHE A 10 -11.20 9.51 -2.26
C PHE A 10 -10.39 9.08 -1.04
N LEU A 11 -9.13 9.51 -0.97
CA LEU A 11 -8.23 9.13 0.13
C LEU A 11 -8.72 9.70 1.46
N LYS A 12 -9.23 10.92 1.46
CA LYS A 12 -9.81 11.52 2.68
C LYS A 12 -11.02 10.73 3.16
N ALA A 13 -11.91 10.33 2.26
CA ALA A 13 -13.08 9.52 2.61
C ALA A 13 -12.66 8.14 3.12
N TRP A 14 -11.67 7.53 2.48
CA TRP A 14 -11.13 6.23 2.89
C TRP A 14 -10.58 6.30 4.32
N LYS A 15 -9.83 7.33 4.65
CA LYS A 15 -9.25 7.51 5.99
C LYS A 15 -10.33 7.65 7.06
N LYS A 16 -11.44 8.30 6.75
CA LYS A 16 -12.55 8.50 7.69
C LYS A 16 -13.35 7.23 7.96
N ASN A 17 -13.27 6.25 7.06
CA ASN A 17 -13.96 4.98 7.26
C ASN A 17 -13.20 4.17 8.33
N LYS A 18 -13.84 3.92 9.46
CA LYS A 18 -13.23 3.17 10.57
C LYS A 18 -13.00 1.70 10.22
N ASN A 19 -13.75 1.17 9.25
CA ASN A 19 -13.63 -0.20 8.79
C ASN A 19 -12.86 -0.28 7.47
N ARG A 20 -12.03 0.70 7.18
CA ARG A 20 -11.31 0.76 5.91
C ARG A 20 -10.42 -0.45 5.69
N LEU A 21 -10.37 -0.87 4.45
CA LEU A 21 -9.54 -2.00 4.01
C LEU A 21 -8.23 -1.48 3.43
N PRO A 22 -7.17 -2.30 3.42
CA PRO A 22 -6.01 -1.99 2.60
C PRO A 22 -6.42 -1.61 1.19
N LEU A 23 -5.81 -0.56 0.65
CA LEU A 23 -6.23 0.05 -0.60
C LEU A 23 -5.24 -0.29 -1.72
N ILE A 24 -5.75 -0.60 -2.91
CA ILE A 24 -4.93 -0.72 -4.12
C ILE A 24 -5.33 0.41 -5.05
N VAL A 25 -4.37 1.30 -5.32
CA VAL A 25 -4.54 2.41 -6.27
C VAL A 25 -3.91 1.97 -7.58
N ARG A 26 -4.75 1.74 -8.58
CA ARG A 26 -4.33 1.34 -9.92
C ARG A 26 -4.50 2.51 -10.87
N GLY A 27 -3.46 2.84 -11.60
CA GLY A 27 -3.54 4.00 -12.46
C GLY A 27 -2.60 3.95 -13.63
N ALA A 28 -2.94 4.71 -14.68
CA ALA A 28 -2.10 4.87 -15.85
C ALA A 28 -0.80 5.60 -15.47
N ILE A 29 0.22 5.38 -16.27
CA ILE A 29 1.46 6.16 -16.19
C ILE A 29 1.08 7.65 -16.32
N HIS A 30 1.76 8.51 -15.56
CA HIS A 30 1.60 9.97 -15.60
C HIS A 30 0.32 10.54 -14.99
N VAL A 31 -0.47 9.76 -14.26
CA VAL A 31 -1.60 10.34 -13.51
C VAL A 31 -1.20 10.85 -12.12
N GLY A 32 0.08 10.74 -11.75
CA GLY A 32 0.58 11.30 -10.48
C GLY A 32 0.11 10.55 -9.24
N LYS A 33 -0.21 9.27 -9.36
CA LYS A 33 -0.78 8.49 -8.26
C LYS A 33 0.15 8.39 -7.05
N THR A 34 1.44 8.19 -7.28
CA THR A 34 2.42 8.09 -6.19
C THR A 34 2.51 9.41 -5.42
N ASN A 35 2.61 10.53 -6.13
CA ASN A 35 2.71 11.84 -5.48
C ASN A 35 1.46 12.17 -4.67
N SER A 36 0.28 11.85 -5.19
CA SER A 36 -0.98 12.10 -4.49
C SER A 36 -1.08 11.25 -3.23
N VAL A 37 -0.73 9.97 -3.30
CA VAL A 37 -0.75 9.08 -2.14
C VAL A 37 0.24 9.54 -1.08
N LEU A 38 1.47 9.89 -1.47
CA LEU A 38 2.48 10.33 -0.52
C LEU A 38 2.12 11.66 0.13
N ARG A 39 1.53 12.60 -0.61
CA ARG A 39 1.06 13.86 -0.05
C ARG A 39 -0.03 13.63 1.00
N PHE A 40 -0.99 12.77 0.68
CA PHE A 40 -2.03 12.37 1.61
C PHE A 40 -1.43 11.71 2.86
N ALA A 41 -0.49 10.79 2.67
CA ALA A 41 0.13 10.06 3.76
C ALA A 41 0.85 11.00 4.73
N LYS A 42 1.64 11.92 4.19
CA LYS A 42 2.39 12.88 5.01
C LYS A 42 1.48 13.83 5.78
N ALA A 43 0.31 14.14 5.24
CA ALA A 43 -0.65 15.02 5.88
C ALA A 43 -1.46 14.33 7.00
N ASN A 44 -1.56 13.01 6.98
CA ASN A 44 -2.49 12.27 7.84
C ASN A 44 -1.84 11.27 8.80
N TYR A 45 -0.54 10.99 8.65
CA TYR A 45 0.17 10.02 9.49
C TYR A 45 1.50 10.61 9.96
N SER A 46 1.89 10.27 11.18
CA SER A 46 3.20 10.66 11.69
C SER A 46 4.33 9.88 11.04
N ASN A 47 4.06 8.65 10.62
CA ASN A 47 5.07 7.77 10.05
C ASN A 47 4.61 7.26 8.70
N VAL A 48 5.38 7.54 7.65
CA VAL A 48 5.11 7.07 6.29
C VAL A 48 6.24 6.13 5.89
N ILE A 49 5.89 4.87 5.67
CA ILE A 49 6.84 3.84 5.27
C ILE A 49 6.66 3.60 3.77
N TYR A 50 7.50 4.25 2.98
CA TYR A 50 7.42 4.15 1.52
C TYR A 50 8.36 3.05 1.03
N ILE A 51 7.81 2.03 0.40
CA ILE A 51 8.54 0.88 -0.13
C ILE A 51 8.30 0.81 -1.63
N ASP A 52 9.33 1.09 -2.41
CA ASP A 52 9.28 1.00 -3.86
C ASP A 52 9.93 -0.32 -4.30
N PHE A 53 9.11 -1.24 -4.84
CA PHE A 53 9.61 -2.54 -5.27
C PHE A 53 10.47 -2.46 -6.54
N ALA A 54 10.52 -1.33 -7.22
CA ALA A 54 11.50 -1.11 -8.29
C ALA A 54 12.93 -1.05 -7.73
N SER A 55 13.08 -0.73 -6.45
CA SER A 55 14.37 -0.79 -5.78
C SER A 55 14.69 -2.21 -5.33
N ASP A 56 15.89 -2.70 -5.62
CA ASP A 56 16.32 -4.04 -5.25
C ASP A 56 16.31 -4.31 -3.75
N LYS A 57 16.46 -3.25 -2.94
CA LYS A 57 16.58 -3.37 -1.49
C LYS A 57 15.40 -4.09 -0.82
N TYR A 58 14.17 -3.92 -1.33
CA TYR A 58 12.97 -4.39 -0.65
C TYR A 58 12.34 -5.62 -1.29
N ARG A 59 12.96 -6.19 -2.32
CA ARG A 59 12.36 -7.30 -3.08
C ARG A 59 12.16 -8.58 -2.27
N HIS A 60 12.88 -8.74 -1.18
CA HIS A 60 12.85 -9.96 -0.39
C HIS A 60 12.21 -9.79 1.00
N ILE A 61 11.41 -8.74 1.20
CA ILE A 61 10.79 -8.51 2.51
C ILE A 61 9.75 -9.56 2.89
N LEU A 62 9.29 -10.37 1.93
CA LEU A 62 8.34 -11.45 2.18
C LEU A 62 9.01 -12.81 2.42
N SER A 63 10.34 -12.88 2.40
CA SER A 63 11.08 -14.14 2.51
C SER A 63 10.80 -14.88 3.81
N ASN A 64 10.49 -14.18 4.90
CA ASN A 64 10.26 -14.76 6.21
C ASN A 64 8.78 -14.97 6.54
N GLY A 65 7.89 -14.60 5.63
CA GLY A 65 6.46 -14.80 5.81
C GLY A 65 5.64 -13.60 5.37
N PHE A 66 4.33 -13.81 5.30
CA PHE A 66 3.35 -12.80 4.88
C PHE A 66 2.63 -12.16 6.05
N ASP A 67 2.97 -12.54 7.28
CA ASP A 67 2.42 -11.91 8.48
C ASP A 67 3.05 -10.54 8.71
N VAL A 68 2.32 -9.68 9.39
CA VAL A 68 2.73 -8.29 9.57
C VAL A 68 4.05 -8.19 10.32
N ASP A 69 4.24 -8.96 11.40
CA ASP A 69 5.46 -8.88 12.20
C ASP A 69 6.70 -9.29 11.40
N SER A 70 6.60 -10.32 10.56
CA SER A 70 7.71 -10.74 9.70
C SER A 70 8.06 -9.67 8.68
N ILE A 71 7.06 -9.03 8.08
CA ILE A 71 7.25 -7.96 7.09
C ILE A 71 7.88 -6.73 7.75
N VAL A 72 7.35 -6.31 8.90
CA VAL A 72 7.87 -5.15 9.65
C VAL A 72 9.32 -5.39 10.05
N LYS A 73 9.63 -6.60 10.52
CA LYS A 73 10.99 -6.96 10.91
C LYS A 73 11.95 -6.91 9.73
N ALA A 74 11.53 -7.43 8.57
CA ALA A 74 12.34 -7.41 7.36
C ALA A 74 12.60 -5.97 6.89
N ILE A 75 11.59 -5.11 6.91
CA ILE A 75 11.74 -3.70 6.53
C ILE A 75 12.65 -2.98 7.52
N THR A 76 12.48 -3.21 8.81
CA THR A 76 13.29 -2.57 9.85
C THR A 76 14.75 -2.97 9.75
N PHE A 77 15.01 -4.22 9.37
CA PHE A 77 16.39 -4.69 9.16
C PHE A 77 17.07 -3.89 8.04
N ILE A 78 16.32 -3.59 6.96
CA ILE A 78 16.87 -2.84 5.81
C ILE A 78 17.02 -1.36 6.16
N ASN A 79 16.03 -0.78 6.85
CA ASN A 79 16.03 0.63 7.22
C ASN A 79 15.60 0.79 8.69
N PRO A 80 16.56 0.78 9.62
CA PRO A 80 16.25 0.87 11.06
C PRO A 80 15.65 2.21 11.48
N ASN A 81 15.68 3.23 10.61
CA ASN A 81 15.13 4.54 10.94
C ASN A 81 13.61 4.62 10.80
N PHE A 82 12.98 3.65 10.15
CA PHE A 82 11.54 3.61 10.06
C PHE A 82 10.91 3.33 11.43
N CYS A 83 9.88 4.09 11.77
CA CYS A 83 9.14 3.94 13.01
C CYS A 83 7.75 3.37 12.71
N PHE A 84 7.41 2.26 13.35
CA PHE A 84 6.14 1.56 13.16
C PHE A 84 5.26 1.76 14.41
N GLN A 85 4.62 2.92 14.50
CA GLN A 85 3.75 3.25 15.61
C GLN A 85 2.31 2.84 15.28
N PRO A 86 1.69 1.96 16.09
CA PRO A 86 0.30 1.56 15.84
C PRO A 86 -0.63 2.77 15.73
N SER A 87 -1.59 2.68 14.82
CA SER A 87 -2.62 3.70 14.55
C SER A 87 -2.12 5.02 13.96
N ASN A 88 -0.81 5.16 13.74
CA ASN A 88 -0.26 6.41 13.21
C ASN A 88 0.83 6.18 12.16
N THR A 89 0.79 5.01 11.52
CA THR A 89 1.73 4.62 10.47
C THR A 89 0.97 4.13 9.26
N ILE A 90 1.39 4.58 8.08
CA ILE A 90 0.91 4.04 6.81
C ILE A 90 2.08 3.44 6.05
N LEU A 91 1.87 2.24 5.49
CA LEU A 91 2.81 1.64 4.55
C LEU A 91 2.31 1.88 3.14
N VAL A 92 3.18 2.42 2.31
CA VAL A 92 2.88 2.65 0.89
C VAL A 92 3.78 1.73 0.08
N PHE A 93 3.19 0.71 -0.53
CA PHE A 93 3.90 -0.24 -1.40
C PHE A 93 3.71 0.17 -2.84
N ASP A 94 4.77 0.66 -3.47
CA ASP A 94 4.72 1.14 -4.86
C ASP A 94 5.30 0.08 -5.81
N GLU A 95 4.84 0.11 -7.05
CA GLU A 95 5.27 -0.82 -8.10
C GLU A 95 5.00 -2.28 -7.72
N VAL A 96 3.78 -2.55 -7.23
CA VAL A 96 3.42 -3.87 -6.68
C VAL A 96 3.45 -5.00 -7.70
N GLN A 97 3.39 -4.68 -9.01
CA GLN A 97 3.51 -5.71 -10.04
C GLN A 97 4.90 -6.37 -10.07
N ILE A 98 5.91 -5.72 -9.49
CA ILE A 98 7.26 -6.28 -9.38
C ILE A 98 7.34 -7.30 -8.24
N CYS A 99 6.55 -7.11 -7.18
CA CYS A 99 6.50 -8.03 -6.05
C CYS A 99 5.03 -8.36 -5.75
N PRO A 100 4.37 -9.14 -6.63
CA PRO A 100 2.92 -9.34 -6.54
C PRO A 100 2.46 -10.05 -5.28
N ASP A 101 3.33 -10.82 -4.64
CA ASP A 101 3.00 -11.52 -3.40
C ASP A 101 2.67 -10.56 -2.25
N ILE A 102 3.03 -9.28 -2.35
CA ILE A 102 2.64 -8.30 -1.33
C ILE A 102 1.11 -8.18 -1.24
N LEU A 103 0.41 -8.41 -2.35
CA LEU A 103 -1.06 -8.36 -2.36
C LEU A 103 -1.67 -9.49 -1.52
N THR A 104 -0.97 -10.61 -1.40
CA THR A 104 -1.39 -11.72 -0.53
C THR A 104 -1.33 -11.33 0.95
N SER A 105 -0.43 -10.43 1.32
CA SER A 105 -0.28 -9.98 2.72
C SER A 105 -1.39 -9.05 3.18
N LEU A 106 -2.24 -8.54 2.29
CA LEU A 106 -3.23 -7.51 2.65
C LEU A 106 -4.26 -8.03 3.67
N LYS A 107 -4.63 -9.30 3.58
CA LYS A 107 -5.46 -9.93 4.59
C LYS A 107 -4.82 -9.86 5.97
N SER A 108 -3.52 -10.17 6.05
CA SER A 108 -2.78 -10.11 7.31
C SER A 108 -2.78 -8.69 7.89
N PHE A 109 -2.57 -7.68 7.06
CA PHE A 109 -2.60 -6.29 7.50
C PHE A 109 -3.97 -5.87 8.02
N LYS A 110 -5.03 -6.28 7.33
CA LYS A 110 -6.40 -5.95 7.77
C LYS A 110 -6.73 -6.60 9.11
N LEU A 111 -6.42 -7.86 9.27
CA LEU A 111 -6.70 -8.59 10.51
C LEU A 111 -5.83 -8.11 11.67
N ASP A 112 -4.58 -7.72 11.39
CA ASP A 112 -3.68 -7.14 12.40
C ASP A 112 -4.17 -5.80 12.91
N GLY A 113 -4.57 -4.91 12.00
CA GLY A 113 -5.20 -3.63 12.32
C GLY A 113 -4.28 -2.51 12.82
N ARG A 114 -2.99 -2.75 13.03
CA ARG A 114 -2.10 -1.71 13.59
C ARG A 114 -1.73 -0.63 12.58
N TYR A 115 -1.65 -0.99 11.30
CA TYR A 115 -1.11 -0.09 10.26
C TYR A 115 -2.07 -0.01 9.09
N ASP A 116 -2.16 1.17 8.50
CA ASP A 116 -2.86 1.32 7.22
C ASP A 116 -1.93 1.02 6.06
N VAL A 117 -2.48 0.51 4.96
CA VAL A 117 -1.69 0.10 3.79
C VAL A 117 -2.33 0.62 2.52
N VAL A 118 -1.51 1.21 1.65
CA VAL A 118 -1.89 1.57 0.29
C VAL A 118 -0.88 0.96 -0.67
N CYS A 119 -1.36 0.20 -1.63
CA CYS A 119 -0.55 -0.35 -2.72
C CYS A 119 -0.78 0.46 -3.98
N ILE A 120 0.28 0.66 -4.77
CA ILE A 120 0.21 1.42 -6.02
C ILE A 120 0.75 0.54 -7.15
N GLY A 121 0.03 0.50 -8.25
CA GLY A 121 0.45 -0.27 -9.40
C GLY A 121 -0.25 0.15 -10.69
N PRO A 122 0.02 -0.55 -11.81
CA PRO A 122 -0.61 -0.24 -13.08
C PRO A 122 -2.11 -0.57 -13.07
N ILE A 123 -2.85 -0.07 -14.07
CA ILE A 123 -4.28 -0.35 -14.18
C ILE A 123 -4.52 -1.86 -14.35
N TYR A 124 -3.77 -2.49 -15.25
CA TYR A 124 -3.92 -3.90 -15.57
C TYR A 124 -2.62 -4.64 -15.33
N SER A 125 -2.70 -5.74 -14.63
CA SER A 125 -1.59 -6.65 -14.42
C SER A 125 -2.15 -8.00 -13.99
N SER A 126 -1.51 -9.08 -14.41
CA SER A 126 -1.87 -10.43 -13.96
C SER A 126 -1.71 -10.60 -12.46
N CYS A 127 -0.93 -9.75 -11.79
CA CYS A 127 -0.73 -9.85 -10.34
C CYS A 127 -2.04 -9.68 -9.56
N TYR A 128 -2.99 -8.89 -10.05
CA TYR A 128 -4.25 -8.68 -9.37
C TYR A 128 -5.16 -9.92 -9.39
N ALA A 129 -5.09 -10.68 -10.47
CA ALA A 129 -5.88 -11.90 -10.60
C ALA A 129 -5.26 -13.07 -9.82
N SER A 130 -3.93 -13.21 -9.86
CA SER A 130 -3.23 -14.36 -9.29
C SER A 130 -3.27 -14.39 -7.76
N THR A 131 -3.35 -13.23 -7.09
CA THR A 131 -3.32 -13.15 -5.64
C THR A 131 -4.65 -12.73 -5.03
N SER A 132 -5.60 -12.25 -5.83
CA SER A 132 -6.85 -11.66 -5.34
C SER A 132 -7.73 -12.65 -4.60
N SER A 133 -7.68 -13.94 -4.94
CA SER A 133 -8.51 -14.95 -4.27
C SER A 133 -8.18 -15.08 -2.77
N ILE A 134 -6.92 -14.86 -2.38
CA ILE A 134 -6.50 -14.95 -0.98
C ILE A 134 -6.94 -13.73 -0.19
N SER A 135 -6.93 -12.55 -0.82
CA SER A 135 -7.27 -11.28 -0.17
C SER A 135 -8.68 -10.78 -0.48
N VAL A 136 -9.54 -11.62 -1.07
CA VAL A 136 -10.93 -11.25 -1.34
C VAL A 136 -11.63 -10.85 -0.04
N GLY A 137 -12.28 -9.67 -0.04
CA GLY A 137 -12.93 -9.12 1.14
C GLY A 137 -12.00 -8.38 2.08
N TYR A 138 -10.68 -8.37 1.83
CA TYR A 138 -9.69 -7.73 2.67
C TYR A 138 -8.92 -6.61 1.97
N LYS A 139 -9.39 -6.18 0.81
CA LYS A 139 -8.79 -5.09 0.05
C LYS A 139 -9.85 -4.29 -0.67
N GLN A 140 -9.52 -3.07 -1.02
CA GLN A 140 -10.35 -2.17 -1.82
C GLN A 140 -9.54 -1.69 -3.01
N ASP A 141 -10.13 -1.68 -4.21
CA ASP A 141 -9.48 -1.20 -5.42
C ASP A 141 -10.05 0.15 -5.84
N VAL A 142 -9.18 1.04 -6.31
CA VAL A 142 -9.58 2.26 -7.00
C VAL A 142 -8.75 2.40 -8.27
N ILE A 143 -9.42 2.71 -9.38
CA ILE A 143 -8.75 2.84 -10.68
C ILE A 143 -8.78 4.31 -11.10
N LEU A 144 -7.60 4.85 -11.40
CA LEU A 144 -7.43 6.21 -11.88
C LEU A 144 -7.16 6.18 -13.38
N HIS A 145 -8.03 6.80 -14.15
CA HIS A 145 -7.84 6.94 -15.59
C HIS A 145 -7.23 8.31 -15.90
N SER A 146 -6.42 8.32 -16.96
CA SER A 146 -5.82 9.57 -17.45
C SER A 146 -6.83 10.51 -18.06
#